data_37effe3550fb768aa39e6077d09c2add
#
_entry.id   37effe3550fb768aa39e6077d09c2add
#
_cell.length_a   1.000
_cell.length_b   1.000
_cell.length_c   1.000
_cell.angle_alpha   90.00
_cell.angle_beta   90.00
_cell.angle_gamma   90.00
#
_symmetry.space_group_name_H-M   'P 1'
#
loop_
_entity.id
_entity.type
_entity.pdbx_description
1 polymer ?
#
loop_
_entity_poly.entity_id
_entity_poly.type
_entity_poly.pdbx_seq_one_letter_code
_entity_poly.pdbx_strand_id
1 'polypeptide(L)'
;MDQTAKTNQDLLLVIDMQNVYTKGQEWACEEVEKASDSILRLLNSRALSQVIFTQYLATKHPEGVWKEYNKVNAAVNADPWLNEMMSEFLPYTKKYPVYTKSVYSSFAIPQVRELAKHASRVVISGVVAECCVLSTALSAIDAGCKVIYLTDAVAGLNATSRKEAENILSYLSPLH
;
A
#
# COMPACT_ATOMS: atom_id res chain seq x y z
N MET A 1 8.40 -26.02 17.65
CA MET A 1 7.73 -24.72 17.37
C MET A 1 8.84 -23.70 17.14
N ASP A 2 9.15 -23.47 15.91
CA ASP A 2 10.25 -22.56 15.52
C ASP A 2 9.73 -21.12 15.65
N GLN A 3 10.04 -20.48 16.78
CA GLN A 3 9.86 -19.04 16.92
C GLN A 3 10.98 -18.38 16.10
N THR A 4 10.74 -18.21 14.81
CA THR A 4 11.61 -17.36 13.97
C THR A 4 11.68 -15.99 14.64
N ALA A 5 12.85 -15.66 15.17
CA ALA A 5 13.07 -14.42 15.91
C ALA A 5 12.70 -13.23 15.02
N LYS A 6 11.76 -12.40 15.49
CA LYS A 6 11.42 -11.13 14.81
C LYS A 6 12.70 -10.29 14.71
N THR A 7 12.91 -9.69 13.56
CA THR A 7 13.96 -8.69 13.42
C THR A 7 13.59 -7.47 14.27
N ASN A 8 14.59 -6.77 14.81
CA ASN A 8 14.34 -5.55 15.60
C ASN A 8 14.04 -4.33 14.68
N GLN A 9 13.51 -4.57 13.49
CA GLN A 9 13.31 -3.56 12.44
C GLN A 9 11.86 -3.52 12.00
N ASP A 10 11.39 -2.30 11.78
CA ASP A 10 10.07 -2.06 11.18
C ASP A 10 10.14 -2.18 9.66
N LEU A 11 9.06 -2.66 9.06
CA LEU A 11 8.89 -2.74 7.62
C LEU A 11 7.93 -1.64 7.15
N LEU A 12 8.42 -0.72 6.32
CA LEU A 12 7.57 0.26 5.63
C LEU A 12 6.99 -0.36 4.36
N LEU A 13 5.67 -0.38 4.25
CA LEU A 13 4.94 -0.64 3.01
C LEU A 13 4.48 0.69 2.42
N VAL A 14 4.99 1.01 1.22
CA VAL A 14 4.53 2.12 0.40
C VAL A 14 3.61 1.54 -0.67
N ILE A 15 2.29 1.70 -0.48
CA ILE A 15 1.26 1.01 -1.25
C ILE A 15 0.84 1.86 -2.44
N ASP A 16 1.08 1.34 -3.65
CA ASP A 16 0.49 1.73 -4.93
C ASP A 16 0.58 3.23 -5.26
N MET A 17 1.69 3.91 -4.94
CA MET A 17 1.89 5.33 -5.27
C MET A 17 2.15 5.51 -6.77
N GLN A 18 1.08 5.31 -7.59
CA GLN A 18 1.10 5.32 -9.05
C GLN A 18 0.44 6.59 -9.62
N ASN A 19 0.76 6.93 -10.87
CA ASN A 19 0.27 8.13 -11.53
C ASN A 19 -1.26 8.19 -11.63
N VAL A 20 -1.94 7.05 -11.73
CA VAL A 20 -3.40 6.96 -11.81
C VAL A 20 -4.14 7.58 -10.61
N TYR A 21 -3.45 7.71 -9.46
CA TYR A 21 -4.03 8.28 -8.25
C TYR A 21 -3.80 9.78 -8.11
N THR A 22 -3.05 10.40 -9.04
CA THR A 22 -2.78 11.84 -9.02
C THR A 22 -3.99 12.64 -9.45
N LYS A 23 -3.99 13.92 -9.09
CA LYS A 23 -5.10 14.83 -9.39
C LYS A 23 -5.45 14.86 -10.88
N GLY A 24 -6.73 14.71 -11.18
CA GLY A 24 -7.27 14.77 -12.53
C GLY A 24 -7.24 13.43 -13.27
N GLN A 25 -6.73 12.38 -12.66
CA GLN A 25 -6.76 11.02 -13.21
C GLN A 25 -8.01 10.26 -12.77
N GLU A 26 -8.26 9.11 -13.41
CA GLU A 26 -9.48 8.29 -13.25
C GLU A 26 -9.70 7.84 -11.80
N TRP A 27 -8.62 7.48 -11.08
CA TRP A 27 -8.66 7.02 -9.68
C TRP A 27 -8.07 8.05 -8.71
N ALA A 28 -8.13 9.35 -9.07
CA ALA A 28 -7.53 10.41 -8.26
C ALA A 28 -7.93 10.31 -6.78
N CYS A 29 -6.92 10.40 -5.91
CA CYS A 29 -7.11 10.48 -4.46
C CYS A 29 -6.97 11.92 -3.98
N GLU A 30 -7.86 12.32 -3.05
CA GLU A 30 -7.74 13.63 -2.41
C GLU A 30 -6.49 13.67 -1.52
N GLU A 31 -5.74 14.76 -1.62
CA GLU A 31 -4.51 15.01 -0.84
C GLU A 31 -3.39 13.98 -1.08
N VAL A 32 -3.36 13.30 -2.22
CA VAL A 32 -2.30 12.32 -2.53
C VAL A 32 -0.91 12.95 -2.50
N GLU A 33 -0.77 14.21 -2.90
CA GLU A 33 0.48 14.96 -2.86
C GLU A 33 0.98 15.14 -1.42
N LYS A 34 0.09 15.40 -0.45
CA LYS A 34 0.47 15.50 0.98
C LYS A 34 0.92 14.14 1.53
N ALA A 35 0.24 13.08 1.15
CA ALA A 35 0.66 11.71 1.51
C ALA A 35 2.03 11.39 0.90
N SER A 36 2.25 11.74 -0.38
CA SER A 36 3.54 11.61 -1.06
C SER A 36 4.64 12.32 -0.31
N ASP A 37 4.45 13.61 0.04
CA ASP A 37 5.41 14.40 0.80
C ASP A 37 5.77 13.77 2.15
N SER A 38 4.78 13.22 2.86
CA SER A 38 4.99 12.55 4.15
C SER A 38 5.81 11.27 3.98
N ILE A 39 5.51 10.46 2.96
CA ILE A 39 6.28 9.25 2.62
C ILE A 39 7.71 9.62 2.26
N LEU A 40 7.91 10.64 1.43
CA LEU A 40 9.25 11.10 1.03
C LEU A 40 10.08 11.59 2.22
N ARG A 41 9.48 12.36 3.15
CA ARG A 41 10.15 12.74 4.40
C ARG A 41 10.61 11.52 5.20
N LEU A 42 9.74 10.49 5.30
CA LEU A 42 10.08 9.26 6.02
C LEU A 42 11.21 8.48 5.33
N LEU A 43 11.17 8.34 4.01
CA LEU A 43 12.21 7.68 3.22
C LEU A 43 13.57 8.41 3.34
N ASN A 44 13.55 9.74 3.34
CA ASN A 44 14.76 10.58 3.48
C ASN A 44 15.33 10.57 4.89
N SER A 45 14.51 10.39 5.93
CA SER A 45 14.96 10.34 7.32
C SER A 45 15.83 9.12 7.62
N ARG A 46 15.77 8.07 6.76
CA ARG A 46 16.42 6.78 6.96
C ARG A 46 16.08 6.09 8.29
N ALA A 47 14.96 6.48 8.90
CA ALA A 47 14.49 5.91 10.16
C ALA A 47 14.08 4.44 9.99
N LEU A 48 13.70 4.04 8.78
CA LEU A 48 13.28 2.68 8.44
C LEU A 48 14.25 2.09 7.41
N SER A 49 14.82 0.94 7.75
CA SER A 49 15.80 0.25 6.90
C SER A 49 15.19 -0.76 5.95
N GLN A 50 14.00 -1.29 6.29
CA GLN A 50 13.25 -2.20 5.45
C GLN A 50 12.08 -1.44 4.80
N VAL A 51 12.11 -1.32 3.49
CA VAL A 51 11.09 -0.63 2.69
C VAL A 51 10.69 -1.50 1.52
N ILE A 52 9.40 -1.62 1.28
CA ILE A 52 8.82 -2.28 0.11
C ILE A 52 7.85 -1.32 -0.55
N PHE A 53 7.89 -1.25 -1.86
CA PHE A 53 6.85 -0.64 -2.67
C PHE A 53 5.94 -1.73 -3.23
N THR A 54 4.63 -1.45 -3.30
CA THR A 54 3.73 -2.25 -4.11
C THR A 54 3.19 -1.45 -5.28
N GLN A 55 2.80 -2.16 -6.33
CA GLN A 55 2.24 -1.62 -7.55
C GLN A 55 1.05 -2.48 -7.96
N TYR A 56 -0.12 -1.87 -8.12
CA TYR A 56 -1.27 -2.56 -8.67
C TYR A 56 -1.13 -2.64 -10.20
N LEU A 57 -1.17 -3.85 -10.72
CA LEU A 57 -1.23 -4.12 -12.16
C LEU A 57 -2.29 -5.18 -12.42
N ALA A 58 -3.23 -4.87 -13.31
CA ALA A 58 -4.27 -5.83 -13.69
C ALA A 58 -3.66 -7.10 -14.30
N THR A 59 -4.08 -8.26 -13.83
CA THR A 59 -3.64 -9.52 -14.41
C THR A 59 -4.30 -9.77 -15.78
N LYS A 60 -3.58 -10.44 -16.68
CA LYS A 60 -4.13 -10.90 -17.96
C LYS A 60 -5.16 -12.03 -17.81
N HIS A 61 -5.15 -12.71 -16.66
CA HIS A 61 -6.03 -13.83 -16.34
C HIS A 61 -6.80 -13.56 -15.03
N PRO A 62 -7.74 -12.57 -15.04
CA PRO A 62 -8.52 -12.25 -13.86
C PRO A 62 -9.49 -13.36 -13.52
N GLU A 63 -9.74 -13.59 -12.23
CA GLU A 63 -10.69 -14.57 -11.73
C GLU A 63 -11.82 -13.89 -10.94
N GLY A 64 -12.96 -14.58 -10.84
CA GLY A 64 -14.09 -14.11 -10.06
C GLY A 64 -14.53 -12.69 -10.43
N VAL A 65 -14.75 -11.87 -9.43
CA VAL A 65 -15.19 -10.47 -9.56
C VAL A 65 -14.20 -9.58 -10.30
N TRP A 66 -12.91 -9.95 -10.31
CA TRP A 66 -11.86 -9.19 -10.98
C TRP A 66 -12.00 -9.18 -12.50
N LYS A 67 -12.75 -10.14 -13.08
CA LYS A 67 -13.06 -10.15 -14.52
C LYS A 67 -13.84 -8.90 -14.92
N GLU A 68 -14.90 -8.60 -14.19
CA GLU A 68 -15.73 -7.41 -14.48
C GLU A 68 -14.99 -6.13 -14.08
N TYR A 69 -14.30 -6.13 -12.95
CA TYR A 69 -13.48 -5.00 -12.52
C TYR A 69 -12.45 -4.60 -13.59
N ASN A 70 -11.68 -5.57 -14.12
CA ASN A 70 -10.69 -5.31 -15.16
C ASN A 70 -11.31 -4.87 -16.48
N LYS A 71 -12.48 -5.35 -16.81
CA LYS A 71 -13.22 -4.92 -18.00
C LYS A 71 -13.69 -3.46 -17.89
N VAL A 72 -14.26 -3.08 -16.76
CA VAL A 72 -14.70 -1.70 -16.50
C VAL A 72 -13.49 -0.74 -16.52
N ASN A 73 -12.36 -1.15 -15.99
CA ASN A 73 -11.14 -0.34 -15.89
C ASN A 73 -10.14 -0.60 -17.03
N ALA A 74 -10.61 -1.14 -18.18
CA ALA A 74 -9.71 -1.55 -19.26
C ALA A 74 -8.83 -0.42 -19.81
N ALA A 75 -9.36 0.80 -19.89
CA ALA A 75 -8.62 1.97 -20.35
C ALA A 75 -7.43 2.31 -19.41
N VAL A 76 -7.68 2.35 -18.11
CA VAL A 76 -6.63 2.57 -17.09
C VAL A 76 -5.60 1.45 -17.14
N ASN A 77 -6.05 0.19 -17.20
CA ASN A 77 -5.17 -0.97 -17.20
C ASN A 77 -4.26 -1.03 -18.44
N ALA A 78 -4.71 -0.44 -19.56
CA ALA A 78 -3.96 -0.42 -20.81
C ALA A 78 -2.98 0.76 -20.93
N ASP A 79 -3.08 1.78 -20.07
CA ASP A 79 -2.21 2.96 -20.10
C ASP A 79 -0.93 2.71 -19.26
N PRO A 80 0.26 2.61 -19.91
CA PRO A 80 1.50 2.35 -19.18
C PRO A 80 1.84 3.47 -18.20
N TRP A 81 1.60 4.75 -18.56
CA TRP A 81 1.94 5.89 -17.71
C TRP A 81 1.07 5.94 -16.46
N LEU A 82 -0.24 5.68 -16.58
CA LEU A 82 -1.13 5.60 -15.41
C LEU A 82 -0.68 4.51 -14.43
N ASN A 83 -0.16 3.42 -14.95
CA ASN A 83 0.28 2.28 -14.14
C ASN A 83 1.69 2.47 -13.54
N GLU A 84 2.50 3.42 -14.01
CA GLU A 84 3.83 3.70 -13.46
C GLU A 84 3.75 4.33 -12.07
N MET A 85 4.83 4.14 -11.29
CA MET A 85 5.02 4.85 -10.02
C MET A 85 5.16 6.35 -10.28
N MET A 86 4.65 7.19 -9.38
CA MET A 86 4.87 8.63 -9.43
C MET A 86 6.36 8.95 -9.50
N SER A 87 6.72 9.95 -10.29
CA SER A 87 8.11 10.28 -10.66
C SER A 87 9.03 10.49 -9.45
N GLU A 88 8.52 11.08 -8.39
CA GLU A 88 9.26 11.35 -7.15
C GLU A 88 9.67 10.09 -6.38
N PHE A 89 9.02 8.96 -6.62
CA PHE A 89 9.38 7.67 -6.03
C PHE A 89 10.38 6.86 -6.86
N LEU A 90 10.63 7.21 -8.12
CA LEU A 90 11.54 6.46 -9.00
C LEU A 90 12.97 6.30 -8.45
N PRO A 91 13.57 7.29 -7.75
CA PRO A 91 14.88 7.10 -7.11
C PRO A 91 14.87 6.02 -6.03
N TYR A 92 13.74 5.85 -5.33
CA TYR A 92 13.59 4.88 -4.24
C TYR A 92 13.24 3.50 -4.77
N THR A 93 12.45 3.39 -5.83
CA THR A 93 12.12 2.09 -6.46
C THR A 93 13.34 1.44 -7.14
N LYS A 94 14.39 2.21 -7.43
CA LYS A 94 15.70 1.66 -7.84
C LYS A 94 16.50 1.06 -6.68
N LYS A 95 16.21 1.49 -5.46
CA LYS A 95 16.92 1.09 -4.23
C LYS A 95 16.20 0.01 -3.46
N TYR A 96 14.88 0.06 -3.43
CA TYR A 96 14.03 -0.84 -2.66
C TYR A 96 13.17 -1.72 -3.58
N PRO A 97 12.82 -2.94 -3.17
CA PRO A 97 12.01 -3.82 -4.00
C PRO A 97 10.62 -3.24 -4.28
N VAL A 98 10.16 -3.47 -5.50
CA VAL A 98 8.79 -3.20 -5.94
C VAL A 98 8.14 -4.54 -6.26
N TYR A 99 7.03 -4.86 -5.62
CA TYR A 99 6.25 -6.06 -5.90
C TYR A 99 4.91 -5.70 -6.51
N THR A 100 4.50 -6.45 -7.52
CA THR A 100 3.23 -6.26 -8.20
C THR A 100 2.13 -7.13 -7.60
N LYS A 101 0.92 -6.61 -7.59
CA LYS A 101 -0.31 -7.31 -7.21
C LYS A 101 -1.45 -6.95 -8.15
N SER A 102 -2.45 -7.82 -8.23
CA SER A 102 -3.66 -7.61 -9.03
C SER A 102 -4.95 -7.71 -8.20
N VAL A 103 -4.80 -7.53 -6.89
CA VAL A 103 -5.88 -7.48 -5.90
C VAL A 103 -5.59 -6.37 -4.89
N TYR A 104 -6.53 -6.05 -4.00
CA TYR A 104 -6.35 -4.95 -3.06
C TYR A 104 -5.21 -5.20 -2.06
N SER A 105 -5.23 -6.34 -1.36
CA SER A 105 -4.25 -6.59 -0.30
C SER A 105 -2.85 -6.86 -0.83
N SER A 106 -1.85 -6.13 -0.31
CA SER A 106 -0.44 -6.41 -0.54
C SER A 106 0.01 -7.75 0.08
N PHE A 107 -0.75 -8.29 1.04
CA PHE A 107 -0.50 -9.60 1.63
C PHE A 107 -0.87 -10.78 0.71
N ALA A 108 -1.47 -10.52 -0.44
CA ALA A 108 -1.57 -11.51 -1.51
C ALA A 108 -0.19 -11.86 -2.11
N ILE A 109 0.81 -10.97 -1.93
CA ILE A 109 2.18 -11.16 -2.38
C ILE A 109 2.94 -11.99 -1.35
N PRO A 110 3.42 -13.22 -1.67
CA PRO A 110 4.10 -14.08 -0.71
C PRO A 110 5.33 -13.43 -0.05
N GLN A 111 6.12 -12.67 -0.82
CA GLN A 111 7.33 -11.99 -0.35
C GLN A 111 7.00 -10.91 0.68
N VAL A 112 5.93 -10.13 0.46
CA VAL A 112 5.47 -9.11 1.42
C VAL A 112 5.05 -9.78 2.73
N ARG A 113 4.27 -10.86 2.64
CA ARG A 113 3.80 -11.62 3.81
C ARG A 113 4.95 -12.20 4.61
N GLU A 114 5.94 -12.75 3.93
CA GLU A 114 7.11 -13.35 4.59
C GLU A 114 7.93 -12.28 5.33
N LEU A 115 8.27 -11.17 4.67
CA LEU A 115 9.00 -10.08 5.30
C LEU A 115 8.24 -9.44 6.46
N ALA A 116 6.93 -9.27 6.32
CA ALA A 116 6.07 -8.71 7.36
C ALA A 116 6.02 -9.57 8.63
N LYS A 117 6.03 -10.91 8.52
CA LYS A 117 6.07 -11.82 9.67
C LYS A 117 7.32 -11.67 10.53
N HIS A 118 8.44 -11.33 9.90
CA HIS A 118 9.73 -11.16 10.58
C HIS A 118 9.95 -9.74 11.09
N ALA A 119 9.17 -8.75 10.65
CA ALA A 119 9.26 -7.38 11.10
C ALA A 119 8.76 -7.19 12.54
N SER A 120 9.31 -6.21 13.26
CA SER A 120 8.77 -5.80 14.56
C SER A 120 7.37 -5.21 14.41
N ARG A 121 7.22 -4.33 13.43
CA ARG A 121 5.95 -3.67 13.06
C ARG A 121 5.88 -3.51 11.56
N VAL A 122 4.68 -3.52 11.01
CA VAL A 122 4.38 -3.19 9.61
C VAL A 122 3.83 -1.77 9.59
N VAL A 123 4.61 -0.85 9.05
CA VAL A 123 4.25 0.55 8.90
C VAL A 123 3.60 0.74 7.53
N ILE A 124 2.35 1.19 7.49
CA ILE A 124 1.53 1.24 6.27
C ILE A 124 1.34 2.69 5.83
N SER A 125 1.60 2.93 4.55
CA SER A 125 1.42 4.21 3.85
C SER A 125 0.96 3.99 2.41
N GLY A 126 0.53 5.05 1.72
CA GLY A 126 0.16 5.01 0.31
C GLY A 126 -1.33 5.13 0.06
N VAL A 127 -1.85 4.48 -1.00
CA VAL A 127 -3.23 4.62 -1.50
C VAL A 127 -3.83 3.25 -1.85
N VAL A 128 -5.11 3.10 -1.96
CA VAL A 128 -6.22 3.97 -1.55
C VAL A 128 -6.63 3.57 -0.14
N ALA A 129 -6.87 4.54 0.74
CA ALA A 129 -7.15 4.32 2.17
C ALA A 129 -8.20 3.23 2.41
N GLU A 130 -9.36 3.36 1.79
CA GLU A 130 -10.53 2.49 1.94
C GLU A 130 -10.45 1.18 1.14
N CYS A 131 -9.44 1.01 0.29
CA CYS A 131 -9.27 -0.17 -0.57
C CYS A 131 -7.95 -0.91 -0.24
N CYS A 132 -6.88 -0.61 -0.99
CA CYS A 132 -5.61 -1.34 -0.89
C CYS A 132 -4.97 -1.21 0.49
N VAL A 133 -5.03 -0.02 1.10
CA VAL A 133 -4.43 0.25 2.41
C VAL A 133 -5.18 -0.48 3.52
N LEU A 134 -6.51 -0.30 3.60
CA LEU A 134 -7.35 -0.98 4.61
C LEU A 134 -7.27 -2.51 4.45
N SER A 135 -7.42 -3.02 3.24
CA SER A 135 -7.33 -4.47 2.96
C SER A 135 -5.97 -5.05 3.38
N THR A 136 -4.89 -4.31 3.13
CA THR A 136 -3.53 -4.72 3.55
C THR A 136 -3.39 -4.68 5.07
N ALA A 137 -3.91 -3.64 5.74
CA ALA A 137 -3.85 -3.52 7.20
C ALA A 137 -4.57 -4.67 7.89
N LEU A 138 -5.80 -4.99 7.46
CA LEU A 138 -6.57 -6.12 7.99
C LEU A 138 -5.86 -7.46 7.75
N SER A 139 -5.34 -7.67 6.55
CA SER A 139 -4.59 -8.89 6.23
C SER A 139 -3.29 -9.02 7.04
N ALA A 140 -2.63 -7.91 7.37
CA ALA A 140 -1.45 -7.89 8.23
C ALA A 140 -1.81 -8.27 9.67
N ILE A 141 -2.91 -7.73 10.20
CA ILE A 141 -3.43 -8.06 11.53
C ILE A 141 -3.80 -9.55 11.60
N ASP A 142 -4.53 -10.06 10.62
CA ASP A 142 -4.89 -11.48 10.55
C ASP A 142 -3.67 -12.40 10.48
N ALA A 143 -2.58 -11.94 9.87
CA ALA A 143 -1.30 -12.64 9.85
C ALA A 143 -0.49 -12.53 11.16
N GLY A 144 -1.01 -11.83 12.18
CA GLY A 144 -0.37 -11.64 13.49
C GLY A 144 0.70 -10.54 13.51
N CYS A 145 0.71 -9.64 12.53
CA CYS A 145 1.63 -8.52 12.50
C CYS A 145 1.10 -7.35 13.34
N LYS A 146 2.00 -6.64 14.03
CA LYS A 146 1.67 -5.35 14.64
C LYS A 146 1.70 -4.27 13.54
N VAL A 147 0.57 -3.59 13.35
CA VAL A 147 0.40 -2.58 12.31
C VAL A 147 0.55 -1.16 12.88
N ILE A 148 1.24 -0.31 12.17
CA ILE A 148 1.24 1.16 12.35
C ILE A 148 0.66 1.77 11.09
N TYR A 149 -0.47 2.45 11.22
CA TYR A 149 -1.11 3.18 10.13
C TYR A 149 -0.72 4.66 10.20
N LEU A 150 -0.09 5.17 9.14
CA LEU A 150 0.38 6.56 9.08
C LEU A 150 -0.70 7.46 8.48
N THR A 151 -1.48 8.11 9.33
CA THR A 151 -2.63 8.92 8.89
C THR A 151 -2.26 10.09 7.97
N ASP A 152 -1.05 10.64 8.10
CA ASP A 152 -0.53 11.73 7.26
C ASP A 152 0.17 11.25 5.98
N ALA A 153 0.39 9.94 5.87
CA ALA A 153 1.05 9.29 4.74
C ALA A 153 0.11 8.38 3.94
N VAL A 154 -1.21 8.53 4.13
CA VAL A 154 -2.25 7.78 3.42
C VAL A 154 -3.26 8.74 2.80
N ALA A 155 -3.61 8.50 1.53
CA ALA A 155 -4.69 9.22 0.85
C ALA A 155 -5.82 8.26 0.44
N GLY A 156 -7.03 8.77 0.38
CA GLY A 156 -8.24 8.06 -0.03
C GLY A 156 -8.96 8.79 -1.16
N LEU A 157 -10.05 8.22 -1.65
CA LEU A 157 -10.86 8.85 -2.69
C LEU A 157 -11.26 10.29 -2.30
N ASN A 158 -11.60 10.48 -1.01
CA ASN A 158 -11.89 11.77 -0.41
C ASN A 158 -11.65 11.73 1.10
N ALA A 159 -11.74 12.89 1.78
CA ALA A 159 -11.53 12.99 3.22
C ALA A 159 -12.48 12.10 4.03
N THR A 160 -13.73 11.92 3.58
CA THR A 160 -14.72 11.06 4.27
C THR A 160 -14.30 9.59 4.20
N SER A 161 -14.04 9.06 3.00
CA SER A 161 -13.64 7.66 2.82
C SER A 161 -12.35 7.33 3.58
N ARG A 162 -11.38 8.26 3.55
CA ARG A 162 -10.14 8.12 4.34
C ARG A 162 -10.45 8.02 5.83
N LYS A 163 -11.32 8.91 6.34
CA LYS A 163 -11.70 8.91 7.76
C LYS A 163 -12.47 7.66 8.18
N GLU A 164 -13.28 7.11 7.30
CA GLU A 164 -13.98 5.84 7.53
C GLU A 164 -12.99 4.68 7.69
N ALA A 165 -11.97 4.60 6.83
CA ALA A 165 -10.91 3.59 6.96
C ALA A 165 -10.14 3.73 8.29
N GLU A 166 -9.77 4.96 8.68
CA GLU A 166 -9.14 5.25 9.97
C GLU A 166 -10.02 4.81 11.15
N ASN A 167 -11.32 5.12 11.10
CA ASN A 167 -12.27 4.75 12.15
C ASN A 167 -12.39 3.22 12.27
N ILE A 168 -12.47 2.50 11.15
CA ILE A 168 -12.51 1.02 11.18
C ILE A 168 -11.27 0.49 11.91
N LEU A 169 -10.08 0.95 11.55
CA LEU A 169 -8.84 0.52 12.18
C LEU A 169 -8.81 0.89 13.67
N SER A 170 -9.30 2.07 14.04
CA SER A 170 -9.31 2.51 15.44
C SER A 170 -10.11 1.59 16.38
N TYR A 171 -11.14 0.91 15.87
CA TYR A 171 -11.91 -0.06 16.64
C TYR A 171 -11.16 -1.38 16.89
N LEU A 172 -10.06 -1.62 16.18
CA LEU A 172 -9.28 -2.86 16.29
C LEU A 172 -8.17 -2.76 17.34
N SER A 173 -8.08 -1.66 18.08
CA SER A 173 -7.14 -1.53 19.21
C SER A 173 -7.41 -2.67 20.25
N PRO A 174 -6.36 -3.37 20.75
CA PRO A 174 -4.93 -3.07 20.64
C PRO A 174 -4.17 -3.79 19.51
N LEU A 175 -4.84 -4.23 18.44
CA LEU A 175 -4.22 -5.02 17.37
C LEU A 175 -3.31 -4.20 16.44
N HIS A 176 -3.33 -2.87 16.54
CA HIS A 176 -2.51 -1.97 15.74
C HIS A 176 -1.88 -0.87 16.60
#